data_1996e4c4f33d1cab990378388ca004f8
#
_entry.id   1996e4c4f33d1cab990378388ca004f8
#
_cell.length_a   1.000
_cell.length_b   1.000
_cell.length_c   1.000
_cell.angle_alpha   90.00
_cell.angle_beta   90.00
_cell.angle_gamma   90.00
#
_symmetry.space_group_name_H-M   'P 1'
#
loop_
_entity.id
_entity.type
_entity.pdbx_description
1 polymer ?
#
loop_
_entity_poly.entity_id
_entity_poly.type
_entity_poly.pdbx_seq_one_letter_code
_entity_poly.pdbx_strand_id
1 'polypeptide(L)'
;MRGTRIQAVQQELNGERIDVVVWSDDPAQYIASALEPADVSGIVIDEEERTADIIFATSDQLARAIGSQGQNVRLASELTGYKLNMMLEEEYHARQQNEAQQYLDLFVSRLDIAEDLAMALVEMGFTSLEEIAYVPAETFDEIDLDEELVEMLQGRAKEVALAEALQQQENIQDPSEELLAMEGMTQEI
;
A
#
# COMPACT_ATOMS: atom_id res chain seq x y z
N MET A 1 9.85 38.53 -15.54
CA MET A 1 9.88 38.73 -14.07
C MET A 1 9.79 37.41 -13.31
N ARG A 2 10.50 36.37 -13.78
CA ARG A 2 10.53 35.07 -13.10
C ARG A 2 11.73 35.02 -12.16
N GLY A 3 11.50 34.95 -10.84
CA GLY A 3 12.55 34.70 -9.86
C GLY A 3 12.89 35.84 -8.88
N THR A 4 12.55 37.09 -9.14
CA THR A 4 12.91 38.22 -8.26
C THR A 4 12.33 38.11 -6.85
N ARG A 5 11.12 37.56 -6.71
CA ARG A 5 10.48 37.33 -5.40
C ARG A 5 11.15 36.18 -4.65
N ILE A 6 11.47 35.09 -5.36
CA ILE A 6 12.16 33.93 -4.78
C ILE A 6 13.56 34.35 -4.31
N GLN A 7 14.30 35.13 -5.12
CA GLN A 7 15.61 35.64 -4.74
C GLN A 7 15.56 36.51 -3.48
N ALA A 8 14.54 37.36 -3.33
CA ALA A 8 14.37 38.15 -2.14
C ALA A 8 14.15 37.29 -0.90
N VAL A 9 13.32 36.27 -0.99
CA VAL A 9 13.07 35.33 0.12
C VAL A 9 14.32 34.49 0.42
N GLN A 10 15.06 34.05 -0.61
CA GLN A 10 16.36 33.35 -0.43
C GLN A 10 17.38 34.18 0.35
N GLN A 11 17.45 35.51 0.06
CA GLN A 11 18.33 36.42 0.78
C GLN A 11 17.97 36.53 2.27
N GLU A 12 16.69 36.59 2.60
CA GLU A 12 16.20 36.61 3.99
C GLU A 12 16.49 35.30 4.72
N LEU A 13 16.51 34.17 3.98
CA LEU A 13 16.81 32.83 4.50
C LEU A 13 18.31 32.46 4.40
N ASN A 14 19.19 33.46 4.37
CA ASN A 14 20.66 33.28 4.33
C ASN A 14 21.15 32.44 3.12
N GLY A 15 20.44 32.48 2.00
CA GLY A 15 20.81 31.81 0.76
C GLY A 15 20.35 30.36 0.65
N GLU A 16 19.44 29.91 1.52
CA GLU A 16 18.83 28.57 1.40
C GLU A 16 18.13 28.41 0.05
N ARG A 17 18.23 27.21 -0.50
CA ARG A 17 17.54 26.87 -1.75
C ARG A 17 16.04 26.75 -1.50
N ILE A 18 15.26 27.45 -2.32
CA ILE A 18 13.80 27.41 -2.26
C ILE A 18 13.29 26.82 -3.56
N ASP A 19 12.54 25.76 -3.46
CA ASP A 19 11.72 25.21 -4.54
C ASP A 19 10.25 25.56 -4.30
N VAL A 20 9.54 25.96 -5.37
CA VAL A 20 8.15 26.40 -5.29
C VAL A 20 7.27 25.35 -5.95
N VAL A 21 6.39 24.76 -5.19
CA VAL A 21 5.44 23.74 -5.65
C VAL A 21 4.06 24.36 -5.83
N VAL A 22 3.38 24.02 -6.90
CA VAL A 22 1.99 24.44 -7.15
C VAL A 22 1.08 23.54 -6.32
N TRP A 23 0.31 24.18 -5.45
CA TRP A 23 -0.66 23.46 -4.62
C TRP A 23 -1.84 22.94 -5.47
N SER A 24 -2.33 21.75 -5.17
CA SER A 24 -3.52 21.15 -5.77
C SER A 24 -4.37 20.48 -4.68
N ASP A 25 -5.69 20.49 -4.87
CA ASP A 25 -6.63 19.72 -4.04
C ASP A 25 -6.54 18.22 -4.33
N ASP A 26 -6.08 17.84 -5.52
CA ASP A 26 -5.83 16.47 -5.93
C ASP A 26 -4.47 16.02 -5.39
N PRO A 27 -4.44 15.01 -4.47
CA PRO A 27 -3.21 14.54 -3.88
C PRO A 27 -2.19 14.02 -4.91
N ALA A 28 -2.66 13.33 -5.97
CA ALA A 28 -1.76 12.80 -7.01
C ALA A 28 -1.06 13.94 -7.76
N GLN A 29 -1.78 14.96 -8.15
CA GLN A 29 -1.22 16.13 -8.82
C GLN A 29 -0.28 16.91 -7.89
N TYR A 30 -0.62 17.02 -6.61
CA TYR A 30 0.21 17.73 -5.66
C TYR A 30 1.53 16.99 -5.40
N ILE A 31 1.48 15.67 -5.25
CA ILE A 31 2.67 14.83 -5.12
C ILE A 31 3.54 14.91 -6.38
N ALA A 32 2.94 14.77 -7.58
CA ALA A 32 3.67 14.90 -8.83
C ALA A 32 4.39 16.25 -8.95
N SER A 33 3.72 17.35 -8.60
CA SER A 33 4.30 18.70 -8.62
C SER A 33 5.43 18.86 -7.59
N ALA A 34 5.33 18.19 -6.43
CA ALA A 34 6.37 18.23 -5.40
C ALA A 34 7.64 17.46 -5.81
N LEU A 35 7.51 16.51 -6.73
CA LEU A 35 8.62 15.70 -7.24
C LEU A 35 9.26 16.26 -8.52
N GLU A 36 8.74 17.36 -9.09
CA GLU A 36 9.38 18.02 -10.23
C GLU A 36 10.85 18.36 -9.92
N PRO A 37 11.78 18.22 -10.89
CA PRO A 37 11.59 17.92 -12.31
C PRO A 37 11.66 16.43 -12.68
N ALA A 38 11.41 15.51 -11.75
CA ALA A 38 11.32 14.08 -12.05
C ALA A 38 9.99 13.80 -12.76
N ASP A 39 10.05 12.95 -13.79
CA ASP A 39 8.88 12.51 -14.54
C ASP A 39 8.32 11.24 -13.91
N VAL A 40 7.09 11.32 -13.42
CA VAL A 40 6.39 10.24 -12.72
C VAL A 40 5.49 9.50 -13.71
N SER A 41 5.63 8.18 -13.82
CA SER A 41 4.80 7.34 -14.70
C SER A 41 3.43 7.01 -14.10
N GLY A 42 3.37 6.85 -12.78
CA GLY A 42 2.13 6.53 -12.09
C GLY A 42 2.19 6.84 -10.60
N ILE A 43 1.03 7.10 -10.01
CA ILE A 43 0.86 7.33 -8.57
C ILE A 43 -0.36 6.53 -8.11
N VAL A 44 -0.16 5.67 -7.12
CA VAL A 44 -1.21 4.93 -6.44
C VAL A 44 -1.29 5.44 -5.01
N ILE A 45 -2.46 5.93 -4.60
CA ILE A 45 -2.65 6.57 -3.29
C ILE A 45 -3.55 5.70 -2.42
N ASP A 46 -3.10 5.49 -1.20
CA ASP A 46 -3.90 4.99 -0.10
C ASP A 46 -4.19 6.18 0.85
N GLU A 47 -5.45 6.62 0.85
CA GLU A 47 -5.87 7.77 1.67
C GLU A 47 -6.02 7.39 3.14
N GLU A 48 -6.35 6.13 3.46
CA GLU A 48 -6.53 5.66 4.83
C GLU A 48 -5.20 5.58 5.57
N GLU A 49 -4.20 4.94 4.94
CA GLU A 49 -2.85 4.81 5.49
C GLU A 49 -1.98 6.05 5.25
N ARG A 50 -2.46 7.00 4.47
CA ARG A 50 -1.69 8.17 4.01
C ARG A 50 -0.36 7.79 3.37
N THR A 51 -0.39 6.78 2.52
CA THR A 51 0.75 6.33 1.73
C THR A 51 0.52 6.54 0.24
N ALA A 52 1.59 6.71 -0.51
CA ALA A 52 1.53 6.81 -1.96
C ALA A 52 2.71 6.06 -2.58
N ASP A 53 2.39 5.15 -3.50
CA ASP A 53 3.38 4.44 -4.31
C ASP A 53 3.62 5.24 -5.60
N ILE A 54 4.85 5.69 -5.79
CA ILE A 54 5.27 6.53 -6.90
C ILE A 54 6.09 5.70 -7.87
N ILE A 55 5.62 5.59 -9.09
CA ILE A 55 6.16 4.69 -10.10
C ILE A 55 6.94 5.49 -11.14
N PHE A 56 8.14 5.03 -11.46
CA PHE A 56 9.04 5.65 -12.43
C PHE A 56 9.41 4.68 -13.55
N ALA A 57 9.43 5.19 -14.79
CA ALA A 57 9.84 4.39 -15.95
C ALA A 57 11.35 4.10 -15.96
N THR A 58 12.17 4.98 -15.36
CA THR A 58 13.64 4.84 -15.41
C THR A 58 14.28 5.15 -14.07
N SER A 59 15.41 4.49 -13.81
CA SER A 59 16.23 4.72 -12.61
C SER A 59 16.77 6.17 -12.50
N ASP A 60 16.91 6.86 -13.63
CA ASP A 60 17.37 8.25 -13.66
C ASP A 60 16.29 9.20 -13.10
N GLN A 61 15.01 8.97 -13.45
CA GLN A 61 13.89 9.73 -12.90
C GLN A 61 13.68 9.44 -11.42
N LEU A 62 13.76 8.16 -11.04
CA LEU A 62 13.72 7.72 -9.64
C LEU A 62 14.82 8.41 -8.81
N ALA A 63 16.06 8.42 -9.30
CA ALA A 63 17.18 9.07 -8.60
C ALA A 63 16.99 10.59 -8.45
N ARG A 64 16.39 11.25 -9.47
CA ARG A 64 16.04 12.68 -9.39
C ARG A 64 14.98 12.96 -8.35
N ALA A 65 13.92 12.12 -8.31
CA ALA A 65 12.84 12.24 -7.34
C ALA A 65 13.34 12.05 -5.91
N ILE A 66 14.20 11.07 -5.68
CA ILE A 66 14.83 10.83 -4.37
C ILE A 66 15.71 12.02 -3.97
N GLY A 67 16.49 12.54 -4.92
CA GLY A 67 17.43 13.64 -4.70
C GLY A 67 18.66 13.23 -3.90
N SER A 68 19.51 14.20 -3.61
CA SER A 68 20.75 13.98 -2.83
C SER A 68 20.40 13.54 -1.41
N GLN A 69 20.85 12.35 -1.00
CA GLN A 69 20.63 11.79 0.34
C GLN A 69 19.14 11.66 0.72
N GLY A 70 18.25 11.51 -0.27
CA GLY A 70 16.81 11.40 -0.03
C GLY A 70 16.13 12.72 0.34
N GLN A 71 16.78 13.86 0.12
CA GLN A 71 16.27 15.15 0.55
C GLN A 71 14.99 15.56 -0.17
N ASN A 72 14.87 15.31 -1.48
CA ASN A 72 13.68 15.70 -2.24
C ASN A 72 12.47 14.88 -1.81
N VAL A 73 12.60 13.56 -1.73
CA VAL A 73 11.48 12.70 -1.30
C VAL A 73 11.02 13.02 0.11
N ARG A 74 11.96 13.31 1.01
CA ARG A 74 11.64 13.71 2.38
C ARG A 74 10.85 15.02 2.41
N LEU A 75 11.30 16.05 1.70
CA LEU A 75 10.60 17.33 1.62
C LEU A 75 9.23 17.20 0.95
N ALA A 76 9.12 16.41 -0.12
CA ALA A 76 7.85 16.14 -0.78
C ALA A 76 6.88 15.41 0.17
N SER A 77 7.36 14.43 0.93
CA SER A 77 6.55 13.73 1.95
C SER A 77 6.08 14.66 3.07
N GLU A 78 6.96 15.51 3.60
CA GLU A 78 6.62 16.50 4.63
C GLU A 78 5.61 17.53 4.11
N LEU A 79 5.76 17.96 2.85
CA LEU A 79 4.90 18.95 2.21
C LEU A 79 3.49 18.42 1.92
N THR A 80 3.40 17.19 1.41
CA THR A 80 2.13 16.59 0.98
C THR A 80 1.40 15.87 2.12
N GLY A 81 2.12 15.48 3.18
CA GLY A 81 1.58 14.72 4.30
C GLY A 81 1.37 13.24 3.99
N TYR A 82 1.94 12.73 2.89
CA TYR A 82 1.92 11.33 2.50
C TYR A 82 3.29 10.69 2.68
N LYS A 83 3.31 9.43 3.10
CA LYS A 83 4.52 8.60 3.04
C LYS A 83 4.72 8.15 1.60
N LEU A 84 5.79 8.61 0.96
CA LEU A 84 6.07 8.33 -0.44
C LEU A 84 6.99 7.11 -0.58
N ASN A 85 6.48 6.04 -1.19
CA ASN A 85 7.25 4.87 -1.57
C ASN A 85 7.62 5.01 -3.05
N MET A 86 8.90 4.99 -3.37
CA MET A 86 9.39 5.21 -4.72
C MET A 86 9.91 3.91 -5.31
N MET A 87 9.44 3.54 -6.51
CA MET A 87 9.82 2.30 -7.16
C MET A 87 9.83 2.42 -8.69
N LEU A 88 10.50 1.49 -9.35
CA LEU A 88 10.45 1.35 -10.80
C LEU A 88 9.19 0.58 -11.23
N GLU A 89 8.77 0.78 -12.49
CA GLU A 89 7.65 0.02 -13.08
C GLU A 89 7.85 -1.50 -12.96
N GLU A 90 9.08 -1.97 -13.18
CA GLU A 90 9.42 -3.39 -13.06
C GLU A 90 9.20 -3.92 -11.63
N GLU A 91 9.60 -3.13 -10.63
CA GLU A 91 9.41 -3.48 -9.21
C GLU A 91 7.94 -3.47 -8.82
N TYR A 92 7.18 -2.49 -9.32
CA TYR A 92 5.75 -2.39 -9.10
C TYR A 92 5.00 -3.59 -9.70
N HIS A 93 5.29 -3.94 -10.94
CA HIS A 93 4.69 -5.11 -11.59
C HIS A 93 5.09 -6.43 -10.91
N ALA A 94 6.36 -6.58 -10.52
CA ALA A 94 6.82 -7.76 -9.80
C ALA A 94 6.12 -7.88 -8.43
N ARG A 95 5.92 -6.76 -7.73
CA ARG A 95 5.18 -6.73 -6.46
C ARG A 95 3.72 -7.12 -6.66
N GLN A 96 3.03 -6.56 -7.65
CA GLN A 96 1.65 -6.93 -7.97
C GLN A 96 1.50 -8.42 -8.33
N GLN A 97 2.42 -8.95 -9.15
CA GLN A 97 2.41 -10.37 -9.48
C GLN A 97 2.63 -11.26 -8.26
N ASN A 98 3.53 -10.87 -7.36
CA ASN A 98 3.80 -11.60 -6.14
C ASN A 98 2.61 -11.55 -5.17
N GLU A 99 1.96 -10.39 -5.03
CA GLU A 99 0.74 -10.22 -4.24
C GLU A 99 -0.41 -11.08 -4.79
N ALA A 100 -0.63 -11.05 -6.10
CA ALA A 100 -1.64 -11.89 -6.77
C ALA A 100 -1.37 -13.39 -6.55
N GLN A 101 -0.09 -13.83 -6.63
CA GLN A 101 0.28 -15.20 -6.36
C GLN A 101 0.04 -15.59 -4.90
N GLN A 102 0.30 -14.70 -3.95
CA GLN A 102 0.03 -14.95 -2.54
C GLN A 102 -1.47 -15.11 -2.26
N TYR A 103 -2.32 -14.30 -2.90
CA TYR A 103 -3.78 -14.46 -2.78
C TYR A 103 -4.26 -15.75 -3.42
N LEU A 104 -3.71 -16.10 -4.58
CA LEU A 104 -4.01 -17.37 -5.24
C LEU A 104 -3.65 -18.56 -4.34
N ASP A 105 -2.44 -18.60 -3.80
CA ASP A 105 -1.99 -19.64 -2.89
C ASP A 105 -2.84 -19.70 -1.62
N LEU A 106 -3.24 -18.53 -1.09
CA LEU A 106 -4.14 -18.41 0.05
C LEU A 106 -5.49 -19.06 -0.25
N PHE A 107 -6.13 -18.68 -1.35
CA PHE A 107 -7.47 -19.20 -1.71
C PHE A 107 -7.43 -20.70 -2.01
N VAL A 108 -6.44 -21.17 -2.78
CA VAL A 108 -6.28 -22.61 -3.05
C VAL A 108 -6.10 -23.40 -1.75
N SER A 109 -5.21 -22.95 -0.87
CA SER A 109 -4.89 -23.70 0.36
C SER A 109 -5.98 -23.62 1.43
N ARG A 110 -6.66 -22.48 1.56
CA ARG A 110 -7.64 -22.24 2.64
C ARG A 110 -9.07 -22.64 2.26
N LEU A 111 -9.44 -22.39 0.99
CA LEU A 111 -10.79 -22.74 0.51
C LEU A 111 -10.84 -24.13 -0.13
N ASP A 112 -9.69 -24.80 -0.35
CA ASP A 112 -9.60 -26.11 -1.02
C ASP A 112 -10.32 -26.10 -2.37
N ILE A 113 -10.04 -25.08 -3.18
CA ILE A 113 -10.61 -24.86 -4.51
C ILE A 113 -9.55 -25.07 -5.61
N ALA A 114 -10.01 -25.28 -6.82
CA ALA A 114 -9.12 -25.39 -7.98
C ALA A 114 -8.41 -24.05 -8.26
N GLU A 115 -7.19 -24.13 -8.79
CA GLU A 115 -6.35 -22.97 -9.12
C GLU A 115 -7.05 -22.00 -10.09
N ASP A 116 -7.78 -22.55 -11.09
CA ASP A 116 -8.55 -21.75 -12.06
C ASP A 116 -9.62 -20.88 -11.37
N LEU A 117 -10.30 -21.42 -10.37
CA LEU A 117 -11.29 -20.67 -9.61
C LEU A 117 -10.63 -19.63 -8.70
N ALA A 118 -9.53 -19.99 -8.04
CA ALA A 118 -8.76 -19.05 -7.23
C ALA A 118 -8.22 -17.89 -8.08
N MET A 119 -7.75 -18.17 -9.30
CA MET A 119 -7.29 -17.14 -10.23
C MET A 119 -8.45 -16.20 -10.64
N ALA A 120 -9.63 -16.73 -10.94
CA ALA A 120 -10.80 -15.91 -11.24
C ALA A 120 -11.18 -14.98 -10.07
N LEU A 121 -11.11 -15.47 -8.83
CA LEU A 121 -11.34 -14.64 -7.63
C LEU A 121 -10.33 -13.50 -7.48
N VAL A 122 -9.04 -13.78 -7.73
CA VAL A 122 -8.00 -12.76 -7.72
C VAL A 122 -8.19 -11.73 -8.83
N GLU A 123 -8.59 -12.16 -10.04
CA GLU A 123 -8.90 -11.26 -11.17
C GLU A 123 -10.12 -10.38 -10.89
N MET A 124 -11.10 -10.86 -10.11
CA MET A 124 -12.23 -10.06 -9.62
C MET A 124 -11.83 -9.05 -8.54
N GLY A 125 -10.59 -9.09 -8.05
CA GLY A 125 -10.05 -8.17 -7.06
C GLY A 125 -10.23 -8.59 -5.61
N PHE A 126 -10.62 -9.84 -5.33
CA PHE A 126 -10.65 -10.35 -3.96
C PHE A 126 -9.24 -10.49 -3.38
N THR A 127 -9.04 -9.95 -2.19
CA THR A 127 -7.77 -9.93 -1.47
C THR A 127 -7.81 -10.66 -0.14
N SER A 128 -9.00 -10.95 0.37
CA SER A 128 -9.20 -11.60 1.66
C SER A 128 -10.32 -12.65 1.65
N LEU A 129 -10.26 -13.58 2.60
CA LEU A 129 -11.32 -14.57 2.82
C LEU A 129 -12.61 -13.92 3.34
N GLU A 130 -12.48 -12.82 4.08
CA GLU A 130 -13.62 -12.07 4.61
C GLU A 130 -14.42 -11.41 3.50
N GLU A 131 -13.77 -10.84 2.49
CA GLU A 131 -14.44 -10.29 1.32
C GLU A 131 -15.29 -11.37 0.63
N ILE A 132 -14.71 -12.54 0.36
CA ILE A 132 -15.42 -13.68 -0.26
C ILE A 132 -16.60 -14.13 0.61
N ALA A 133 -16.42 -14.16 1.94
CA ALA A 133 -17.42 -14.62 2.90
C ALA A 133 -18.70 -13.76 2.94
N TYR A 134 -18.56 -12.45 2.72
CA TYR A 134 -19.62 -11.47 2.98
C TYR A 134 -20.07 -10.69 1.74
N VAL A 135 -19.43 -10.86 0.60
CA VAL A 135 -19.86 -10.24 -0.66
C VAL A 135 -21.24 -10.78 -1.10
N PRO A 136 -22.09 -9.97 -1.74
CA PRO A 136 -23.34 -10.46 -2.33
C PRO A 136 -23.10 -11.55 -3.36
N ALA A 137 -23.99 -12.58 -3.40
CA ALA A 137 -23.84 -13.71 -4.30
C ALA A 137 -23.86 -13.31 -5.78
N GLU A 138 -24.56 -12.22 -6.12
CA GLU A 138 -24.65 -11.68 -7.48
C GLU A 138 -23.28 -11.23 -8.03
N THR A 139 -22.33 -10.97 -7.15
CA THR A 139 -20.95 -10.59 -7.58
C THR A 139 -20.25 -11.74 -8.32
N PHE A 140 -20.59 -13.00 -7.98
CA PHE A 140 -20.01 -14.17 -8.61
C PHE A 140 -20.62 -14.52 -9.98
N ASP A 141 -21.67 -13.80 -10.42
CA ASP A 141 -22.28 -13.99 -11.75
C ASP A 141 -21.26 -13.69 -12.88
N GLU A 142 -20.27 -12.86 -12.61
CA GLU A 142 -19.22 -12.54 -13.59
C GLU A 142 -18.33 -13.74 -13.96
N ILE A 143 -18.21 -14.74 -13.08
CA ILE A 143 -17.39 -15.94 -13.29
C ILE A 143 -18.22 -17.21 -13.53
N ASP A 144 -19.53 -17.04 -13.81
CA ASP A 144 -20.46 -18.11 -14.20
C ASP A 144 -20.48 -19.31 -13.23
N LEU A 145 -20.44 -19.00 -11.90
CA LEU A 145 -20.52 -20.01 -10.85
C LEU A 145 -21.97 -20.38 -10.53
N ASP A 146 -22.20 -21.68 -10.32
CA ASP A 146 -23.50 -22.18 -9.83
C ASP A 146 -23.77 -21.69 -8.39
N GLU A 147 -25.02 -21.35 -8.07
CA GLU A 147 -25.46 -20.91 -6.71
C GLU A 147 -24.95 -21.87 -5.61
N GLU A 148 -24.99 -23.19 -5.87
CA GLU A 148 -24.55 -24.21 -4.90
C GLU A 148 -23.03 -24.11 -4.62
N LEU A 149 -22.23 -23.80 -5.65
CA LEU A 149 -20.79 -23.56 -5.51
C LEU A 149 -20.49 -22.26 -4.76
N VAL A 150 -21.26 -21.20 -5.01
CA VAL A 150 -21.14 -19.91 -4.30
C VAL A 150 -21.45 -20.08 -2.81
N GLU A 151 -22.56 -20.77 -2.47
CA GLU A 151 -22.91 -21.05 -1.07
C GLU A 151 -21.83 -21.88 -0.35
N MET A 152 -21.27 -22.89 -1.03
CA MET A 152 -20.19 -23.71 -0.48
C MET A 152 -18.91 -22.88 -0.28
N LEU A 153 -18.53 -22.05 -1.25
CA LEU A 153 -17.36 -21.17 -1.21
C LEU A 153 -17.48 -20.18 -0.05
N GLN A 154 -18.60 -19.48 0.05
CA GLN A 154 -18.87 -18.53 1.12
C GLN A 154 -18.94 -19.20 2.49
N GLY A 155 -19.50 -20.40 2.57
CA GLY A 155 -19.55 -21.20 3.80
C GLY A 155 -18.16 -21.52 4.31
N ARG A 156 -17.27 -22.02 3.44
CA ARG A 156 -15.87 -22.30 3.77
C ARG A 156 -15.10 -21.03 4.13
N ALA A 157 -15.28 -19.95 3.37
CA ALA A 157 -14.64 -18.68 3.67
C ALA A 157 -15.02 -18.15 5.06
N LYS A 158 -16.30 -18.25 5.45
CA LYS A 158 -16.79 -17.89 6.80
C LYS A 158 -16.17 -18.75 7.91
N GLU A 159 -16.08 -20.05 7.70
CA GLU A 159 -15.50 -20.97 8.69
C GLU A 159 -14.01 -20.67 8.90
N VAL A 160 -13.26 -20.46 7.82
CA VAL A 160 -11.81 -20.18 7.90
C VAL A 160 -11.56 -18.80 8.50
N ALA A 161 -12.28 -17.77 8.06
CA ALA A 161 -12.16 -16.42 8.61
C ALA A 161 -12.47 -16.37 10.10
N LEU A 162 -13.51 -17.09 10.54
CA LEU A 162 -13.86 -17.19 11.97
C LEU A 162 -12.78 -17.92 12.78
N ALA A 163 -12.22 -19.01 12.24
CA ALA A 163 -11.14 -19.75 12.89
C ALA A 163 -9.89 -18.90 13.05
N GLU A 164 -9.53 -18.11 12.03
CA GLU A 164 -8.38 -17.19 12.08
C GLU A 164 -8.60 -16.05 13.09
N ALA A 165 -9.79 -15.48 13.13
CA ALA A 165 -10.16 -14.44 14.10
C ALA A 165 -10.06 -14.95 15.55
N LEU A 166 -10.49 -16.20 15.82
CA LEU A 166 -10.38 -16.81 17.14
C LEU A 166 -8.93 -17.08 17.54
N GLN A 167 -8.09 -17.54 16.61
CA GLN A 167 -6.66 -17.75 16.86
C GLN A 167 -5.92 -16.45 17.14
N GLN A 168 -6.28 -15.36 16.44
CA GLN A 168 -5.71 -14.04 16.73
C GLN A 168 -6.10 -13.53 18.12
N GLN A 169 -7.33 -13.79 18.58
CA GLN A 169 -7.76 -13.43 19.94
C GLN A 169 -7.04 -14.23 21.03
N GLU A 170 -6.78 -15.51 20.81
CA GLU A 170 -6.01 -16.34 21.75
C GLU A 170 -4.55 -15.88 21.86
N ASN A 171 -3.91 -15.52 20.73
CA ASN A 171 -2.56 -14.99 20.72
C ASN A 171 -2.41 -13.61 21.40
N ILE A 172 -3.47 -12.81 21.43
CA ILE A 172 -3.48 -11.52 22.13
C ILE A 172 -3.67 -11.71 23.65
N GLN A 173 -4.34 -12.78 24.08
CA GLN A 173 -4.59 -13.08 25.50
C GLN A 173 -3.44 -13.81 26.20
N ASP A 174 -2.51 -14.38 25.43
CA ASP A 174 -1.32 -15.04 25.98
C ASP A 174 -0.06 -14.25 25.55
N PRO A 175 0.29 -13.17 26.29
CA PRO A 175 1.50 -12.41 26.00
C PRO A 175 2.69 -13.35 26.15
N SER A 176 3.45 -13.52 25.07
CA SER A 176 4.60 -14.42 25.03
C SER A 176 5.50 -14.22 26.26
N GLU A 177 6.05 -15.31 26.81
CA GLU A 177 6.96 -15.29 27.97
C GLU A 177 8.13 -14.29 27.80
N GLU A 178 8.47 -13.92 26.55
CA GLU A 178 9.46 -12.89 26.23
C GLU A 178 9.04 -11.48 26.66
N LEU A 179 7.76 -11.11 26.55
CA LEU A 179 7.26 -9.81 27.02
C LEU A 179 7.22 -9.73 28.55
N LEU A 180 6.89 -10.82 29.23
CA LEU A 180 6.94 -10.91 30.70
C LEU A 180 8.37 -10.88 31.24
N ALA A 181 9.34 -11.38 30.48
CA ALA A 181 10.76 -11.30 30.83
C ALA A 181 11.33 -9.88 30.68
N MET A 182 10.78 -9.05 29.77
CA MET A 182 11.20 -7.65 29.60
C MET A 182 10.64 -6.73 30.70
N GLU A 183 9.45 -6.98 31.24
CA GLU A 183 8.89 -6.20 32.36
C GLU A 183 9.59 -6.49 33.70
N GLY A 184 10.18 -7.65 33.85
CA GLY A 184 10.94 -8.02 35.05
C GLY A 184 12.27 -7.29 35.24
N MET A 185 12.78 -6.57 34.26
CA MET A 185 14.07 -5.87 34.32
C MET A 185 13.99 -4.40 34.78
N THR A 186 12.82 -3.86 35.09
CA THR A 186 12.66 -2.46 35.49
C THR A 186 12.35 -2.24 36.98
N GLN A 187 12.55 -3.23 37.86
CA GLN A 187 12.30 -3.09 39.29
C GLN A 187 13.54 -3.29 40.21
N GLU A 188 14.75 -3.03 39.71
CA GLU A 188 15.92 -2.87 40.61
C GLU A 188 16.79 -1.71 40.11
N ILE A 189 16.45 -0.49 40.53
CA ILE A 189 17.38 0.58 40.96
C ILE A 189 16.63 1.53 41.90
#